data_d053c101a8b7b2d74448c59f7bd4fdc9
#
_entry.id   d053c101a8b7b2d74448c59f7bd4fdc9
#
_cell.length_a   1.000
_cell.length_b   1.000
_cell.length_c   1.000
_cell.angle_alpha   90.00
_cell.angle_beta   90.00
_cell.angle_gamma   90.00
#
_symmetry.space_group_name_H-M   'P 1'
#
loop_
_entity.id
_entity.type
_entity.pdbx_description
1 polymer ?
#
loop_
_entity_poly.entity_id
_entity_poly.type
_entity_poly.pdbx_seq_one_letter_code
_entity_poly.pdbx_strand_id
1 'polypeptide(L)'
;MNKAKIMLKNYTHHNTESSLTKTIVFADLDDTLFRSYRKLTSDFQNNGINTDISTLPVGAYNKKNLPEKNSHLEPFRMKMVDWIVGKADLFIPTTMRTLQQFDRINFKLFNFTNLKYIITDNGKYIHIINKTTGTVGNSVTDRNTSQEDKNKYEMLSDWANMMNTGFFDNPNNPSLSDTALFIKEQSKQNKMFHNDCFTVFNTEQLINYKNDWESTLLHSFFKNIQFNPNENIVLNGYIDGKVTNNDIIPQEVHDYMFELGFYIYQSYDRIAFVPYYQRKEYAVYYLMKMLNINSYYDLVIGLGDNDIDVNFMNLCSFAMIPQNSNLLK
;
A
#
# COMPACT_ATOMS: atom_id res chain seq x y z
N MET A 1 26.56 -21.79 -22.56
CA MET A 1 25.17 -22.26 -22.70
C MET A 1 24.94 -23.43 -21.76
N ASN A 2 24.47 -23.18 -20.55
CA ASN A 2 24.13 -24.22 -19.57
C ASN A 2 22.63 -24.47 -19.63
N LYS A 3 22.25 -25.66 -20.09
CA LYS A 3 20.86 -26.14 -20.10
C LYS A 3 20.42 -26.38 -18.67
N ALA A 4 19.48 -25.58 -18.18
CA ALA A 4 18.76 -25.86 -16.96
C ALA A 4 17.94 -27.15 -17.13
N LYS A 5 18.28 -28.19 -16.39
CA LYS A 5 17.57 -29.47 -16.37
C LYS A 5 16.36 -29.31 -15.44
N ILE A 6 15.17 -29.13 -16.01
CA ILE A 6 13.93 -29.15 -15.24
C ILE A 6 13.70 -30.59 -14.78
N MET A 7 13.90 -30.85 -13.50
CA MET A 7 13.45 -32.09 -12.88
C MET A 7 11.95 -31.99 -12.56
N LEU A 8 11.13 -32.54 -13.44
CA LEU A 8 9.76 -32.89 -13.10
C LEU A 8 9.82 -34.10 -12.15
N LYS A 9 9.68 -33.87 -10.85
CA LYS A 9 9.42 -34.93 -9.89
C LYS A 9 7.98 -35.40 -10.08
N ASN A 10 7.81 -36.70 -10.29
CA ASN A 10 6.51 -37.36 -10.34
C ASN A 10 5.77 -37.13 -9.01
N TYR A 11 4.75 -36.29 -9.03
CA TYR A 11 3.82 -36.13 -7.93
C TYR A 11 2.83 -37.29 -7.98
N THR A 12 2.94 -38.20 -7.02
CA THR A 12 1.87 -39.13 -6.71
C THR A 12 0.70 -38.34 -6.14
N HIS A 13 -0.42 -38.34 -6.84
CA HIS A 13 -1.69 -37.82 -6.34
C HIS A 13 -2.07 -38.58 -5.05
N HIS A 14 -1.81 -37.97 -3.89
CA HIS A 14 -2.59 -38.28 -2.72
C HIS A 14 -3.93 -37.58 -2.88
N ASN A 15 -5.00 -38.35 -2.98
CA ASN A 15 -6.39 -37.90 -2.87
C ASN A 15 -6.62 -37.32 -1.47
N THR A 16 -6.22 -36.07 -1.25
CA THR A 16 -6.77 -35.22 -0.22
C THR A 16 -7.86 -34.40 -0.89
N GLU A 17 -9.04 -34.33 -0.29
CA GLU A 17 -10.17 -33.51 -0.70
C GLU A 17 -9.66 -32.20 -1.31
N SER A 18 -10.08 -31.92 -2.53
CA SER A 18 -9.66 -30.72 -3.25
C SER A 18 -10.07 -29.49 -2.44
N SER A 19 -9.16 -29.00 -1.62
CA SER A 19 -9.32 -27.64 -1.10
C SER A 19 -9.36 -26.76 -2.33
N LEU A 20 -10.53 -26.19 -2.59
CA LEU A 20 -10.73 -25.23 -3.67
C LEU A 20 -9.62 -24.19 -3.58
N THR A 21 -8.78 -24.12 -4.60
CA THR A 21 -7.75 -23.09 -4.72
C THR A 21 -8.41 -21.72 -4.63
N LYS A 22 -8.00 -20.92 -3.66
CA LYS A 22 -8.56 -19.58 -3.47
C LYS A 22 -7.93 -18.60 -4.47
N THR A 23 -8.73 -17.68 -4.95
CA THR A 23 -8.24 -16.52 -5.70
C THR A 23 -8.20 -15.31 -4.79
N ILE A 24 -7.01 -14.86 -4.46
CA ILE A 24 -6.76 -13.72 -3.57
C ILE A 24 -6.11 -12.59 -4.36
N VAL A 25 -6.60 -11.38 -4.19
CA VAL A 25 -6.03 -10.19 -4.83
C VAL A 25 -5.60 -9.18 -3.80
N PHE A 26 -4.31 -8.90 -3.75
CA PHE A 26 -3.72 -7.73 -3.08
C PHE A 26 -3.54 -6.63 -4.11
N ALA A 27 -4.09 -5.46 -3.87
CA ALA A 27 -3.98 -4.38 -4.84
C ALA A 27 -3.66 -3.04 -4.20
N ASP A 28 -2.65 -2.37 -4.73
CA ASP A 28 -2.57 -0.93 -4.55
C ASP A 28 -3.77 -0.23 -5.20
N LEU A 29 -4.05 0.99 -4.81
CA LEU A 29 -5.24 1.71 -5.22
C LEU A 29 -4.94 2.84 -6.19
N ASP A 30 -4.11 3.78 -5.74
CA ASP A 30 -3.83 5.00 -6.50
C ASP A 30 -2.93 4.67 -7.69
N ASP A 31 -3.37 5.09 -8.87
CA ASP A 31 -2.74 4.79 -10.16
C ASP A 31 -2.72 3.31 -10.56
N THR A 32 -3.13 2.43 -9.66
CA THR A 32 -3.35 0.99 -9.91
C THR A 32 -4.80 0.71 -10.28
N LEU A 33 -5.75 0.85 -9.36
CA LEU A 33 -7.19 0.63 -9.63
C LEU A 33 -7.89 1.87 -10.19
N PHE A 34 -7.47 3.06 -9.80
CA PHE A 34 -7.99 4.31 -10.33
C PHE A 34 -6.85 5.33 -10.49
N ARG A 35 -7.03 6.30 -11.37
CA ARG A 35 -5.99 7.28 -11.68
C ARG A 35 -6.36 8.69 -11.28
N SER A 36 -5.36 9.44 -10.81
CA SER A 36 -5.53 10.86 -10.51
C SER A 36 -5.88 11.64 -11.79
N TYR A 37 -6.72 12.65 -11.65
CA TYR A 37 -7.12 13.53 -12.74
C TYR A 37 -5.91 14.08 -13.50
N ARG A 38 -4.87 14.50 -12.78
CA ARG A 38 -3.64 15.05 -13.37
C ARG A 38 -2.93 14.05 -14.29
N LYS A 39 -2.78 12.79 -13.86
CA LYS A 39 -2.16 11.73 -14.67
C LYS A 39 -2.97 11.43 -15.92
N LEU A 40 -4.30 11.34 -15.76
CA LEU A 40 -5.20 11.13 -16.91
C LEU A 40 -5.12 12.27 -17.92
N THR A 41 -5.12 13.53 -17.44
CA THR A 41 -4.98 14.69 -18.31
C THR A 41 -3.68 14.62 -19.13
N SER A 42 -2.56 14.36 -18.45
CA SER A 42 -1.26 14.25 -19.11
C SER A 42 -1.25 13.12 -20.16
N ASP A 43 -1.77 11.93 -19.80
CA ASP A 43 -1.76 10.80 -20.72
C ASP A 43 -2.68 11.00 -21.91
N PHE A 44 -3.86 11.59 -21.71
CA PHE A 44 -4.79 11.88 -22.78
C PHE A 44 -4.21 12.90 -23.75
N GLN A 45 -3.57 13.95 -23.24
CA GLN A 45 -2.87 14.93 -24.07
C GLN A 45 -1.74 14.29 -24.88
N ASN A 46 -0.88 13.50 -24.23
CA ASN A 46 0.27 12.85 -24.86
C ASN A 46 -0.13 11.84 -25.94
N ASN A 47 -1.29 11.20 -25.80
CA ASN A 47 -1.78 10.19 -26.74
C ASN A 47 -2.83 10.73 -27.72
N GLY A 48 -3.11 12.03 -27.73
CA GLY A 48 -4.11 12.65 -28.60
C GLY A 48 -5.55 12.18 -28.32
N ILE A 49 -5.83 11.74 -27.09
CA ILE A 49 -7.14 11.26 -26.69
C ILE A 49 -8.01 12.45 -26.27
N ASN A 50 -9.06 12.70 -27.04
CA ASN A 50 -10.02 13.76 -26.76
C ASN A 50 -11.21 13.24 -25.94
N THR A 51 -10.95 12.79 -24.71
CA THR A 51 -11.98 12.34 -23.78
C THR A 51 -12.10 13.33 -22.63
N ASP A 52 -13.32 13.77 -22.33
CA ASP A 52 -13.59 14.57 -21.16
C ASP A 52 -13.50 13.67 -19.90
N ILE A 53 -12.46 13.90 -19.09
CA ILE A 53 -12.19 13.12 -17.88
C ILE A 53 -13.35 13.24 -16.89
N SER A 54 -14.11 14.35 -16.91
CA SER A 54 -15.24 14.55 -16.01
C SER A 54 -16.39 13.54 -16.26
N THR A 55 -16.41 12.92 -17.43
CA THR A 55 -17.39 11.88 -17.78
C THR A 55 -17.01 10.48 -17.26
N LEU A 56 -15.77 10.30 -16.84
CA LEU A 56 -15.31 9.03 -16.28
C LEU A 56 -15.82 8.84 -14.85
N PRO A 57 -16.14 7.60 -14.46
CA PRO A 57 -16.57 7.31 -13.10
C PRO A 57 -15.51 7.74 -12.07
N VAL A 58 -15.97 8.35 -10.98
CA VAL A 58 -15.10 8.75 -9.87
C VAL A 58 -14.80 7.53 -9.00
N GLY A 59 -13.53 7.13 -8.94
CA GLY A 59 -13.04 6.03 -8.11
C GLY A 59 -12.74 6.45 -6.67
N ALA A 60 -12.21 7.66 -6.49
CA ALA A 60 -11.96 8.22 -5.17
C ALA A 60 -12.13 9.74 -5.16
N TYR A 61 -12.73 10.25 -4.08
CA TYR A 61 -12.95 11.68 -3.88
C TYR A 61 -11.76 12.33 -3.16
N ASN A 62 -11.43 13.56 -3.53
CA ASN A 62 -10.50 14.35 -2.74
C ASN A 62 -11.19 14.99 -1.52
N LYS A 63 -10.40 15.51 -0.55
CA LYS A 63 -10.91 16.10 0.70
C LYS A 63 -11.90 17.24 0.50
N LYS A 64 -11.78 17.98 -0.60
CA LYS A 64 -12.66 19.13 -0.93
C LYS A 64 -13.73 18.77 -1.96
N ASN A 65 -13.77 17.53 -2.42
CA ASN A 65 -14.63 17.02 -3.47
C ASN A 65 -14.62 17.90 -4.76
N LEU A 66 -13.44 18.41 -5.11
CA LEU A 66 -13.23 19.16 -6.33
C LEU A 66 -13.05 18.19 -7.50
N PRO A 67 -13.86 18.24 -8.56
CA PRO A 67 -13.82 17.28 -9.67
C PRO A 67 -12.42 17.09 -10.26
N GLU A 68 -11.70 18.17 -10.48
CA GLU A 68 -10.35 18.18 -11.04
C GLU A 68 -9.27 17.60 -10.09
N LYS A 69 -9.63 17.22 -8.89
CA LYS A 69 -8.75 16.59 -7.89
C LYS A 69 -9.18 15.19 -7.51
N ASN A 70 -10.29 14.71 -8.06
CA ASN A 70 -10.73 13.35 -7.85
C ASN A 70 -9.87 12.36 -8.66
N SER A 71 -9.90 11.09 -8.26
CA SER A 71 -9.35 10.00 -9.07
C SER A 71 -10.47 9.32 -9.83
N HIS A 72 -10.20 8.90 -11.06
CA HIS A 72 -11.19 8.36 -11.99
C HIS A 72 -10.82 6.96 -12.49
N LEU A 73 -11.81 6.22 -12.99
CA LEU A 73 -11.60 4.91 -13.60
C LEU A 73 -11.74 4.99 -15.11
N GLU A 74 -10.72 4.53 -15.79
CA GLU A 74 -10.74 4.26 -17.22
C GLU A 74 -11.53 2.97 -17.52
N PRO A 75 -12.07 2.80 -18.73
CA PRO A 75 -12.90 1.63 -19.07
C PRO A 75 -12.22 0.27 -18.81
N PHE A 76 -10.91 0.17 -19.06
CA PHE A 76 -10.20 -1.09 -18.81
C PHE A 76 -10.04 -1.39 -17.31
N ARG A 77 -9.86 -0.34 -16.48
CA ARG A 77 -9.80 -0.47 -15.01
C ARG A 77 -11.15 -0.85 -14.44
N MET A 78 -12.23 -0.34 -14.99
CA MET A 78 -13.58 -0.80 -14.64
C MET A 78 -13.71 -2.31 -14.87
N LYS A 79 -13.31 -2.81 -16.03
CA LYS A 79 -13.33 -4.27 -16.33
C LYS A 79 -12.45 -5.07 -15.37
N MET A 80 -11.30 -4.54 -14.98
CA MET A 80 -10.43 -5.17 -13.99
C MET A 80 -11.10 -5.24 -12.63
N VAL A 81 -11.74 -4.16 -12.20
CA VAL A 81 -12.50 -4.13 -10.95
C VAL A 81 -13.66 -5.11 -10.99
N ASP A 82 -14.44 -5.15 -12.09
CA ASP A 82 -15.53 -6.11 -12.29
C ASP A 82 -15.03 -7.55 -12.19
N TRP A 83 -13.85 -7.82 -12.75
CA TRP A 83 -13.23 -9.14 -12.66
C TRP A 83 -12.84 -9.47 -11.21
N ILE A 84 -12.23 -8.54 -10.47
CA ILE A 84 -11.88 -8.73 -9.06
C ILE A 84 -13.13 -9.02 -8.24
N VAL A 85 -14.18 -8.22 -8.41
CA VAL A 85 -15.46 -8.40 -7.70
C VAL A 85 -16.09 -9.75 -7.98
N GLY A 86 -16.06 -10.17 -9.26
CA GLY A 86 -16.77 -11.38 -9.69
C GLY A 86 -15.98 -12.69 -9.56
N LYS A 87 -14.67 -12.64 -9.40
CA LYS A 87 -13.80 -13.83 -9.46
C LYS A 87 -12.86 -14.01 -8.28
N ALA A 88 -12.51 -12.96 -7.55
CA ALA A 88 -11.68 -13.13 -6.37
C ALA A 88 -12.53 -13.61 -5.18
N ASP A 89 -12.03 -14.60 -4.45
CA ASP A 89 -12.61 -15.02 -3.17
C ASP A 89 -12.33 -13.99 -2.08
N LEU A 90 -11.20 -13.30 -2.20
CA LEU A 90 -10.78 -12.27 -1.27
C LEU A 90 -10.05 -11.15 -2.00
N PHE A 91 -10.51 -9.92 -1.77
CA PHE A 91 -9.85 -8.70 -2.24
C PHE A 91 -9.31 -7.92 -1.04
N ILE A 92 -8.04 -7.54 -1.09
CA ILE A 92 -7.33 -6.86 -0.01
C ILE A 92 -6.63 -5.61 -0.57
N PRO A 93 -7.27 -4.43 -0.47
CA PRO A 93 -6.61 -3.16 -0.75
C PRO A 93 -5.35 -2.99 0.10
N THR A 94 -4.24 -2.62 -0.55
CA THR A 94 -2.91 -2.51 0.06
C THR A 94 -2.32 -1.15 -0.31
N THR A 95 -2.56 -0.14 0.52
CA THR A 95 -2.38 1.26 0.11
C THR A 95 -1.54 2.08 1.10
N MET A 96 -0.94 3.16 0.58
CA MET A 96 -0.35 4.22 1.41
C MET A 96 -1.40 5.12 2.06
N ARG A 97 -2.65 5.05 1.62
CA ARG A 97 -3.72 5.86 2.21
C ARG A 97 -3.91 5.53 3.68
N THR A 98 -4.21 6.58 4.47
CA THR A 98 -4.77 6.40 5.82
C THR A 98 -6.19 5.85 5.73
N LEU A 99 -6.72 5.30 6.81
CA LEU A 99 -8.10 4.82 6.87
C LEU A 99 -9.09 5.94 6.49
N GLN A 100 -8.87 7.18 6.98
CA GLN A 100 -9.68 8.34 6.63
C GLN A 100 -9.62 8.67 5.13
N GLN A 101 -8.48 8.48 4.49
CA GLN A 101 -8.33 8.66 3.05
C GLN A 101 -8.96 7.50 2.28
N PHE A 102 -8.93 6.30 2.84
CA PHE A 102 -9.57 5.12 2.30
C PHE A 102 -11.10 5.27 2.24
N ASP A 103 -11.72 5.86 3.26
CA ASP A 103 -13.17 6.13 3.29
C ASP A 103 -13.67 7.07 2.17
N ARG A 104 -12.77 7.76 1.49
CA ARG A 104 -13.10 8.59 0.32
C ARG A 104 -13.17 7.81 -1.00
N ILE A 105 -12.94 6.50 -0.97
CA ILE A 105 -13.11 5.64 -2.14
C ILE A 105 -14.60 5.45 -2.41
N ASN A 106 -14.96 5.52 -3.68
CA ASN A 106 -16.35 5.34 -4.11
C ASN A 106 -16.74 3.85 -4.16
N PHE A 107 -16.87 3.23 -2.98
CA PHE A 107 -17.19 1.80 -2.88
C PHE A 107 -18.56 1.43 -3.44
N LYS A 108 -19.49 2.37 -3.58
CA LYS A 108 -20.77 2.12 -4.26
C LYS A 108 -20.57 1.70 -5.70
N LEU A 109 -19.54 2.26 -6.35
CA LEU A 109 -19.20 1.92 -7.71
C LEU A 109 -18.65 0.48 -7.83
N PHE A 110 -18.03 -0.01 -6.76
CA PHE A 110 -17.28 -1.26 -6.79
C PHE A 110 -18.03 -2.46 -6.24
N ASN A 111 -19.04 -2.25 -5.39
CA ASN A 111 -19.87 -3.31 -4.77
C ASN A 111 -19.07 -4.57 -4.33
N PHE A 112 -17.92 -4.36 -3.69
CA PHE A 112 -17.06 -5.46 -3.25
C PHE A 112 -17.71 -6.28 -2.13
N THR A 113 -18.18 -7.46 -2.45
CA THR A 113 -18.70 -8.43 -1.46
C THR A 113 -17.59 -9.26 -0.81
N ASN A 114 -16.43 -9.32 -1.45
CA ASN A 114 -15.25 -10.10 -1.07
C ASN A 114 -14.18 -9.25 -0.33
N LEU A 115 -14.47 -8.01 -0.01
CA LEU A 115 -13.62 -7.11 0.76
C LEU A 115 -13.80 -7.39 2.26
N LYS A 116 -12.77 -7.93 2.90
CA LYS A 116 -12.79 -8.26 4.33
C LYS A 116 -11.64 -7.60 5.11
N TYR A 117 -10.50 -7.43 4.48
CA TYR A 117 -9.32 -6.82 5.08
C TYR A 117 -8.86 -5.64 4.25
N ILE A 118 -8.21 -4.68 4.91
CA ILE A 118 -7.57 -3.53 4.29
C ILE A 118 -6.21 -3.33 4.93
N ILE A 119 -5.19 -3.11 4.12
CA ILE A 119 -3.86 -2.68 4.56
C ILE A 119 -3.75 -1.19 4.26
N THR A 120 -3.59 -0.36 5.28
CA THR A 120 -3.44 1.09 5.17
C THR A 120 -2.08 1.56 5.66
N ASP A 121 -1.80 2.86 5.43
CA ASP A 121 -0.61 3.52 5.95
C ASP A 121 0.67 2.78 5.59
N ASN A 122 0.73 2.33 4.33
CA ASN A 122 1.87 1.58 3.79
C ASN A 122 2.23 0.32 4.59
N GLY A 123 1.25 -0.39 5.10
CA GLY A 123 1.44 -1.62 5.86
C GLY A 123 1.45 -1.42 7.38
N LYS A 124 1.35 -0.19 7.88
CA LYS A 124 1.32 0.06 9.33
C LYS A 124 0.10 -0.56 10.00
N TYR A 125 -1.06 -0.48 9.35
CA TYR A 125 -2.30 -0.98 9.91
C TYR A 125 -2.97 -2.01 8.99
N ILE A 126 -3.56 -3.02 9.62
CA ILE A 126 -4.45 -3.97 8.99
C ILE A 126 -5.81 -3.84 9.68
N HIS A 127 -6.85 -3.64 8.90
CA HIS A 127 -8.21 -3.50 9.39
C HIS A 127 -9.08 -4.62 8.86
N ILE A 128 -10.00 -5.09 9.73
CA ILE A 128 -11.09 -5.98 9.37
C ILE A 128 -12.33 -5.13 9.12
N ILE A 129 -13.07 -5.43 8.07
CA ILE A 129 -14.34 -4.75 7.76
C ILE A 129 -15.46 -5.53 8.42
N ASN A 130 -16.17 -4.89 9.34
CA ASN A 130 -17.35 -5.45 9.99
C ASN A 130 -18.58 -5.28 9.07
N LYS A 131 -19.09 -6.37 8.53
CA LYS A 131 -20.24 -6.38 7.59
C LYS A 131 -21.59 -6.05 8.22
N THR A 132 -21.68 -5.81 9.52
CA THR A 132 -22.94 -5.61 10.25
C THR A 132 -23.65 -4.30 9.94
N THR A 133 -22.97 -3.34 9.34
CA THR A 133 -23.57 -2.08 8.90
C THR A 133 -23.61 -2.06 7.38
N GLY A 134 -24.76 -2.45 6.82
CA GLY A 134 -24.98 -2.56 5.37
C GLY A 134 -24.40 -1.39 4.57
N THR A 135 -23.72 -1.72 3.47
CA THR A 135 -23.10 -0.82 2.50
C THR A 135 -21.81 -0.12 2.96
N VAL A 136 -20.68 -0.67 2.57
CA VAL A 136 -19.41 0.05 2.54
C VAL A 136 -19.57 1.28 1.64
N GLY A 137 -19.54 2.47 2.23
CA GLY A 137 -19.41 3.72 1.49
C GLY A 137 -20.65 4.58 1.30
N ASN A 138 -21.06 5.34 2.30
CA ASN A 138 -22.09 6.37 2.16
C ASN A 138 -21.81 7.71 2.85
N SER A 139 -20.60 8.05 3.25
CA SER A 139 -20.41 9.29 4.03
C SER A 139 -19.56 10.39 3.37
N VAL A 140 -19.76 10.66 2.07
CA VAL A 140 -19.12 11.85 1.47
C VAL A 140 -19.90 13.14 1.78
N THR A 141 -21.14 13.06 2.22
CA THR A 141 -22.02 14.24 2.39
C THR A 141 -22.28 14.66 3.83
N ASP A 142 -22.10 13.79 4.83
CA ASP A 142 -22.37 14.17 6.21
C ASP A 142 -21.10 14.26 7.05
N ARG A 143 -20.73 15.51 7.38
CA ARG A 143 -19.59 15.85 8.23
C ARG A 143 -19.77 15.51 9.72
N ASN A 144 -20.88 14.91 10.08
CA ASN A 144 -21.12 14.38 11.42
C ASN A 144 -20.84 12.87 11.39
N THR A 145 -19.61 12.48 11.71
CA THR A 145 -19.27 11.07 11.98
C THR A 145 -20.16 10.58 13.12
N SER A 146 -21.21 9.86 12.78
CA SER A 146 -22.07 9.21 13.75
C SER A 146 -21.28 8.10 14.48
N GLN A 147 -21.74 7.75 15.67
CA GLN A 147 -21.17 6.65 16.47
C GLN A 147 -21.15 5.31 15.69
N GLU A 148 -21.97 5.17 14.65
CA GLU A 148 -22.06 4.00 13.76
C GLU A 148 -20.82 3.81 12.88
N ASP A 149 -20.14 4.90 12.48
CA ASP A 149 -18.93 4.78 11.65
C ASP A 149 -17.73 4.19 12.41
N LYS A 150 -17.70 4.30 13.75
CA LYS A 150 -16.61 3.76 14.57
C LYS A 150 -16.55 2.23 14.61
N ASN A 151 -17.66 1.56 14.31
CA ASN A 151 -17.77 0.10 14.33
C ASN A 151 -17.56 -0.55 12.96
N LYS A 152 -17.30 0.24 11.93
CA LYS A 152 -17.13 -0.24 10.55
C LYS A 152 -15.84 -0.99 10.35
N TYR A 153 -14.79 -0.52 11.01
CA TYR A 153 -13.46 -1.10 10.92
C TYR A 153 -12.95 -1.50 12.29
N GLU A 154 -12.40 -2.69 12.36
CA GLU A 154 -11.68 -3.19 13.53
C GLU A 154 -10.22 -3.35 13.16
N MET A 155 -9.33 -2.77 13.95
CA MET A 155 -7.90 -2.89 13.74
C MET A 155 -7.41 -4.25 14.27
N LEU A 156 -6.61 -4.95 13.51
CA LEU A 156 -5.93 -6.17 13.95
C LEU A 156 -4.95 -5.83 15.08
N SER A 157 -5.36 -6.11 16.32
CA SER A 157 -4.66 -5.68 17.53
C SER A 157 -3.22 -6.20 17.62
N ASP A 158 -3.00 -7.46 17.29
CA ASP A 158 -1.66 -8.08 17.35
C ASP A 158 -0.69 -7.40 16.40
N TRP A 159 -1.15 -7.15 15.14
CA TRP A 159 -0.37 -6.43 14.16
C TRP A 159 -0.08 -4.99 14.60
N ALA A 160 -1.10 -4.28 15.06
CA ALA A 160 -0.97 -2.90 15.51
C ALA A 160 -0.04 -2.78 16.71
N ASN A 161 -0.14 -3.70 17.66
CA ASN A 161 0.75 -3.74 18.81
C ASN A 161 2.21 -3.93 18.39
N MET A 162 2.48 -4.90 17.51
CA MET A 162 3.80 -5.12 16.95
C MET A 162 4.35 -3.86 16.28
N MET A 163 3.55 -3.21 15.44
CA MET A 163 3.96 -2.00 14.71
C MET A 163 4.17 -0.78 15.61
N ASN A 164 3.52 -0.75 16.78
CA ASN A 164 3.66 0.34 17.74
C ASN A 164 4.78 0.12 18.76
N THR A 165 5.12 -1.13 19.06
CA THR A 165 6.14 -1.47 20.08
C THR A 165 7.46 -1.91 19.47
N GLY A 166 7.46 -2.33 18.21
CA GLY A 166 8.61 -2.97 17.56
C GLY A 166 8.86 -4.41 18.05
N PHE A 167 7.96 -4.96 18.85
CA PHE A 167 8.16 -6.26 19.49
C PHE A 167 7.41 -7.36 18.74
N PHE A 168 8.15 -8.41 18.34
CA PHE A 168 7.62 -9.52 17.57
C PHE A 168 7.28 -10.75 18.40
N ASP A 169 7.68 -10.76 19.67
CA ASP A 169 7.55 -11.97 20.48
C ASP A 169 6.13 -12.11 21.04
N ASN A 170 5.32 -12.84 20.29
CA ASN A 170 4.02 -13.30 20.76
C ASN A 170 3.93 -14.81 20.51
N PRO A 171 4.30 -15.67 21.47
CA PRO A 171 4.32 -17.12 21.29
C PRO A 171 2.93 -17.70 20.97
N ASN A 172 1.87 -16.95 21.25
CA ASN A 172 0.49 -17.34 20.95
C ASN A 172 0.06 -16.98 19.53
N ASN A 173 0.90 -16.25 18.78
CA ASN A 173 0.62 -15.87 17.39
C ASN A 173 1.78 -16.27 16.47
N PRO A 174 1.79 -17.52 15.96
CA PRO A 174 2.87 -18.01 15.09
C PRO A 174 3.01 -17.19 13.79
N SER A 175 1.93 -16.56 13.30
CA SER A 175 2.01 -15.70 12.11
C SER A 175 2.84 -14.44 12.35
N LEU A 176 2.84 -13.91 13.57
CA LEU A 176 3.74 -12.81 13.95
C LEU A 176 5.19 -13.24 14.00
N SER A 177 5.46 -14.41 14.63
CA SER A 177 6.82 -14.97 14.72
C SER A 177 7.41 -15.24 13.33
N ASP A 178 6.64 -15.84 12.42
CA ASP A 178 7.04 -16.07 11.04
C ASP A 178 7.31 -14.76 10.30
N THR A 179 6.46 -13.75 10.55
CA THR A 179 6.64 -12.41 9.95
C THR A 179 7.87 -11.72 10.50
N ALA A 180 8.15 -11.86 11.78
CA ALA A 180 9.38 -11.34 12.38
C ALA A 180 10.63 -11.92 11.73
N LEU A 181 10.64 -13.23 11.52
CA LEU A 181 11.74 -13.91 10.81
C LEU A 181 11.88 -13.37 9.37
N PHE A 182 10.77 -13.23 8.65
CA PHE A 182 10.77 -12.67 7.31
C PHE A 182 11.34 -11.25 7.28
N ILE A 183 10.88 -10.36 8.18
CA ILE A 183 11.38 -8.99 8.28
C ILE A 183 12.88 -8.97 8.62
N LYS A 184 13.33 -9.82 9.56
CA LYS A 184 14.75 -9.97 9.90
C LYS A 184 15.58 -10.41 8.69
N GLU A 185 15.09 -11.35 7.91
CA GLU A 185 15.79 -11.81 6.70
C GLU A 185 15.90 -10.72 5.64
N GLN A 186 14.83 -9.97 5.40
CA GLN A 186 14.84 -8.83 4.49
C GLN A 186 15.76 -7.71 4.99
N SER A 187 15.94 -7.60 6.30
CA SER A 187 16.70 -6.52 6.95
C SER A 187 18.10 -6.89 7.36
N LYS A 188 18.60 -8.11 7.02
CA LYS A 188 19.95 -8.58 7.39
C LYS A 188 21.08 -7.64 6.97
N GLN A 189 20.84 -6.80 5.98
CA GLN A 189 21.81 -5.78 5.55
C GLN A 189 21.68 -4.46 6.33
N ASN A 190 20.69 -4.34 7.21
CA ASN A 190 20.31 -3.09 7.82
C ASN A 190 20.49 -3.15 9.33
N LYS A 191 21.31 -2.27 9.88
CA LYS A 191 21.54 -2.11 11.34
C LYS A 191 20.28 -1.69 12.14
N MET A 192 19.10 -1.81 11.55
CA MET A 192 17.83 -1.36 12.14
C MET A 192 17.21 -2.34 13.14
N PHE A 193 17.77 -3.52 13.27
CA PHE A 193 17.32 -4.51 14.23
C PHE A 193 18.29 -4.61 15.39
N HIS A 194 17.84 -4.22 16.55
CA HIS A 194 18.49 -4.55 17.81
C HIS A 194 17.69 -5.67 18.48
N ASN A 195 18.33 -6.82 18.62
CA ASN A 195 17.74 -7.98 19.27
C ASN A 195 16.35 -8.29 18.77
N ASP A 196 15.44 -8.74 18.85
CA ASP A 196 14.14 -9.11 18.31
C ASP A 196 13.13 -7.97 18.11
N CYS A 197 13.58 -6.73 18.04
CA CYS A 197 12.71 -5.58 17.77
C CYS A 197 13.29 -4.65 16.71
N PHE A 198 12.42 -3.90 16.03
CA PHE A 198 12.82 -2.80 15.17
C PHE A 198 12.64 -1.45 15.88
N THR A 199 13.38 -0.44 15.44
CA THR A 199 13.23 0.91 15.99
C THR A 199 11.90 1.50 15.55
N VAL A 200 11.03 1.82 16.50
CA VAL A 200 9.77 2.52 16.28
C VAL A 200 9.93 3.99 16.59
N PHE A 201 9.54 4.84 15.67
CA PHE A 201 9.55 6.29 15.88
C PHE A 201 8.26 6.74 16.55
N ASN A 202 8.40 7.48 17.64
CA ASN A 202 7.28 8.19 18.24
C ASN A 202 7.12 9.59 17.61
N THR A 203 6.01 10.25 17.89
CA THR A 203 5.70 11.59 17.36
C THR A 203 6.76 12.64 17.71
N GLU A 204 7.29 12.59 18.92
CA GLU A 204 8.30 13.55 19.40
C GLU A 204 9.62 13.40 18.62
N GLN A 205 10.09 12.16 18.44
CA GLN A 205 11.28 11.88 17.62
C GLN A 205 11.11 12.39 16.19
N LEU A 206 9.93 12.20 15.60
CA LEU A 206 9.67 12.68 14.24
C LEU A 206 9.61 14.20 14.13
N ILE A 207 9.10 14.88 15.15
CA ILE A 207 9.13 16.35 15.22
C ILE A 207 10.58 16.84 15.33
N ASN A 208 11.40 16.19 16.16
CA ASN A 208 12.80 16.53 16.31
C ASN A 208 13.55 16.32 14.99
N TYR A 209 13.39 15.19 14.33
CA TYR A 209 13.98 14.96 13.00
C TYR A 209 13.54 16.04 12.00
N LYS A 210 12.24 16.37 11.94
CA LYS A 210 11.77 17.44 11.05
C LYS A 210 12.51 18.76 11.31
N ASN A 211 12.64 19.17 12.56
CA ASN A 211 13.32 20.42 12.93
C ASN A 211 14.80 20.37 12.56
N ASP A 212 15.46 19.24 12.80
CA ASP A 212 16.86 19.03 12.42
C ASP A 212 17.03 19.07 10.89
N TRP A 213 16.12 18.49 10.15
CA TRP A 213 16.17 18.48 8.67
C TRP A 213 15.91 19.86 8.08
N GLU A 214 15.08 20.68 8.70
CA GLU A 214 14.88 22.08 8.29
C GLU A 214 16.15 22.93 8.48
N SER A 215 17.07 22.53 9.36
CA SER A 215 18.35 23.21 9.64
C SER A 215 19.57 22.65 8.90
N THR A 216 19.44 21.50 8.21
CA THR A 216 20.54 20.75 7.59
C THR A 216 20.58 20.89 6.06
N LEU A 217 21.52 20.16 5.43
CA LEU A 217 21.64 20.00 3.97
C LEU A 217 20.33 19.62 3.28
N LEU A 218 19.40 18.95 3.98
CA LEU A 218 18.11 18.56 3.45
C LEU A 218 17.23 19.78 3.12
N HIS A 219 17.42 20.91 3.82
CA HIS A 219 16.71 22.15 3.51
C HIS A 219 17.01 22.68 2.10
N SER A 220 18.19 22.38 1.56
CA SER A 220 18.54 22.75 0.19
C SER A 220 17.80 21.93 -0.86
N PHE A 221 17.37 20.72 -0.51
CA PHE A 221 16.66 19.82 -1.40
C PHE A 221 15.14 19.79 -1.18
N PHE A 222 14.68 19.98 0.05
CA PHE A 222 13.26 19.83 0.40
C PHE A 222 12.71 21.10 1.02
N LYS A 223 11.80 21.76 0.31
CA LYS A 223 10.99 22.84 0.89
C LYS A 223 9.77 22.25 1.60
N ASN A 224 9.44 22.86 2.75
CA ASN A 224 8.19 22.59 3.46
C ASN A 224 7.98 21.12 3.86
N ILE A 225 8.89 20.57 4.66
CA ILE A 225 8.64 19.28 5.29
C ILE A 225 7.45 19.42 6.24
N GLN A 226 6.37 18.72 5.94
CA GLN A 226 5.14 18.75 6.72
C GLN A 226 4.98 17.42 7.45
N PHE A 227 4.64 17.50 8.69
CA PHE A 227 4.26 16.36 9.51
C PHE A 227 2.85 16.60 10.07
N ASN A 228 1.96 15.65 9.80
CA ASN A 228 0.64 15.65 10.40
C ASN A 228 0.54 14.47 11.38
N PRO A 229 0.69 14.73 12.69
CA PRO A 229 0.68 13.67 13.70
C PRO A 229 -0.64 12.89 13.75
N ASN A 230 -1.72 13.47 13.22
CA ASN A 230 -3.04 12.84 13.20
C ASN A 230 -3.28 11.96 11.95
N GLU A 231 -2.46 12.10 10.91
CA GLU A 231 -2.66 11.37 9.66
C GLU A 231 -1.66 10.24 9.50
N ASN A 232 -0.40 10.40 9.96
CA ASN A 232 0.58 9.34 9.82
C ASN A 232 1.94 9.67 10.45
N ILE A 233 2.70 8.61 10.75
CA ILE A 233 4.12 8.68 11.10
C ILE A 233 4.96 8.80 9.80
N VAL A 234 4.50 9.56 8.83
CA VAL A 234 5.22 9.82 7.58
C VAL A 234 5.45 11.31 7.47
N LEU A 235 6.70 11.68 7.31
CA LEU A 235 7.08 13.06 7.01
C LEU A 235 6.95 13.29 5.51
N ASN A 236 6.20 14.31 5.13
CA ASN A 236 6.05 14.70 3.74
C ASN A 236 6.89 15.94 3.46
N GLY A 237 7.64 15.90 2.39
CA GLY A 237 8.41 17.03 1.88
C GLY A 237 8.02 17.36 0.44
N TYR A 238 8.47 18.50 -0.03
CA TYR A 238 8.35 18.91 -1.42
C TYR A 238 9.74 19.24 -1.94
N ILE A 239 10.04 18.83 -3.17
CA ILE A 239 11.26 19.22 -3.86
C ILE A 239 11.10 20.68 -4.32
N ASP A 240 12.15 21.48 -4.15
CA ASP A 240 12.15 22.87 -4.63
C ASP A 240 12.32 22.92 -6.14
N GLY A 241 11.42 23.63 -6.79
CA GLY A 241 11.45 23.80 -8.24
C GLY A 241 10.39 23.00 -8.97
N LYS A 242 10.36 23.15 -10.30
CA LYS A 242 9.58 22.27 -11.16
C LYS A 242 10.35 20.95 -11.26
N VAL A 243 9.95 19.98 -10.47
CA VAL A 243 10.46 18.62 -10.59
C VAL A 243 10.06 18.10 -11.96
N THR A 244 11.03 17.99 -12.82
CA THR A 244 10.89 17.14 -13.99
C THR A 244 10.97 15.69 -13.51
N ASN A 245 10.37 14.75 -14.20
CA ASN A 245 10.35 13.32 -13.84
C ASN A 245 11.77 12.69 -13.70
N ASN A 246 12.83 13.48 -13.85
CA ASN A 246 14.23 13.08 -13.87
C ASN A 246 15.06 13.65 -12.71
N ASP A 247 14.45 14.42 -11.79
CA ASP A 247 15.20 14.92 -10.64
C ASP A 247 15.44 13.74 -9.67
N ILE A 248 16.61 13.18 -9.77
CA ILE A 248 17.07 12.07 -8.94
C ILE A 248 17.51 12.68 -7.60
N ILE A 249 16.92 12.21 -6.52
CA ILE A 249 17.40 12.53 -5.18
C ILE A 249 18.82 11.98 -5.04
N PRO A 250 19.80 12.79 -4.61
CA PRO A 250 21.18 12.35 -4.46
C PRO A 250 21.29 11.12 -3.55
N GLN A 251 22.22 10.22 -3.88
CA GLN A 251 22.41 8.98 -3.12
C GLN A 251 22.77 9.26 -1.66
N GLU A 252 23.52 10.33 -1.41
CA GLU A 252 23.89 10.75 -0.04
C GLU A 252 22.66 11.07 0.83
N VAL A 253 21.58 11.57 0.21
CA VAL A 253 20.33 11.85 0.92
C VAL A 253 19.60 10.53 1.22
N HIS A 254 19.61 9.59 0.30
CA HIS A 254 19.07 8.24 0.55
C HIS A 254 19.82 7.55 1.67
N ASP A 255 21.15 7.58 1.63
CA ASP A 255 22.02 6.93 2.63
C ASP A 255 21.81 7.55 4.01
N TYR A 256 21.76 8.89 4.09
CA TYR A 256 21.50 9.60 5.33
C TYR A 256 20.12 9.26 5.92
N MET A 257 19.06 9.28 5.10
CA MET A 257 17.72 8.92 5.55
C MET A 257 17.65 7.46 5.98
N PHE A 258 18.34 6.59 5.27
CA PHE A 258 18.43 5.19 5.62
C PHE A 258 19.11 4.95 6.96
N GLU A 259 20.20 5.66 7.27
CA GLU A 259 20.87 5.63 8.57
C GLU A 259 19.95 6.07 9.71
N LEU A 260 19.04 7.02 9.43
CA LEU A 260 18.02 7.46 10.39
C LEU A 260 16.81 6.49 10.48
N GLY A 261 16.76 5.44 9.69
CA GLY A 261 15.68 4.46 9.73
C GLY A 261 14.49 4.76 8.84
N PHE A 262 14.69 5.59 7.79
CA PHE A 262 13.66 5.93 6.82
C PHE A 262 14.09 5.53 5.42
N TYR A 263 13.10 5.22 4.58
CA TYR A 263 13.29 5.24 3.14
C TYR A 263 12.52 6.40 2.52
N ILE A 264 12.98 6.83 1.34
CA ILE A 264 12.39 7.93 0.62
C ILE A 264 11.47 7.37 -0.46
N TYR A 265 10.22 7.79 -0.43
CA TYR A 265 9.26 7.57 -1.50
C TYR A 265 8.97 8.87 -2.22
N GLN A 266 9.25 8.91 -3.52
CA GLN A 266 8.99 10.07 -4.36
C GLN A 266 7.79 9.83 -5.26
N SER A 267 6.86 10.79 -5.30
CA SER A 267 5.76 10.83 -6.24
C SER A 267 5.64 12.24 -6.81
N TYR A 268 6.16 12.45 -8.00
CA TYR A 268 6.27 13.77 -8.65
C TYR A 268 7.06 14.76 -7.78
N ASP A 269 6.41 15.86 -7.36
CA ASP A 269 6.94 16.92 -6.50
C ASP A 269 6.82 16.61 -5.00
N ARG A 270 6.27 15.45 -4.67
CA ARG A 270 6.07 15.03 -3.29
C ARG A 270 7.04 13.96 -2.91
N ILE A 271 7.54 14.08 -1.69
CA ILE A 271 8.41 13.10 -1.07
C ILE A 271 7.78 12.69 0.25
N ALA A 272 7.80 11.42 0.54
CA ALA A 272 7.46 10.87 1.83
C ALA A 272 8.70 10.18 2.41
N PHE A 273 9.04 10.55 3.65
CA PHE A 273 10.02 9.85 4.46
C PHE A 273 9.27 8.82 5.28
N VAL A 274 9.36 7.57 4.86
CA VAL A 274 8.57 6.48 5.44
C VAL A 274 9.47 5.66 6.36
N PRO A 275 9.08 5.46 7.63
CA PRO A 275 9.82 4.58 8.52
C PRO A 275 10.04 3.21 7.88
N TYR A 276 11.26 2.69 7.99
CA TYR A 276 11.66 1.48 7.27
C TYR A 276 10.81 0.24 7.61
N TYR A 277 10.26 0.20 8.81
CA TYR A 277 9.38 -0.89 9.25
C TYR A 277 7.94 -0.80 8.68
N GLN A 278 7.55 0.34 8.11
CA GLN A 278 6.23 0.50 7.46
C GLN A 278 6.33 0.10 6.00
N ARG A 279 6.04 -1.16 5.70
CA ARG A 279 6.12 -1.72 4.36
C ARG A 279 4.92 -2.60 4.06
N LYS A 280 4.37 -2.44 2.87
CA LYS A 280 3.23 -3.22 2.37
C LYS A 280 3.50 -4.72 2.43
N GLU A 281 4.70 -5.14 2.01
CA GLU A 281 5.10 -6.54 1.98
C GLU A 281 5.06 -7.23 3.34
N TYR A 282 5.33 -6.52 4.41
CA TYR A 282 5.29 -7.11 5.76
C TYR A 282 3.85 -7.42 6.18
N ALA A 283 2.93 -6.49 5.93
CA ALA A 283 1.51 -6.68 6.22
C ALA A 283 0.88 -7.76 5.33
N VAL A 284 1.26 -7.80 4.05
CA VAL A 284 0.83 -8.83 3.11
C VAL A 284 1.31 -10.20 3.58
N TYR A 285 2.59 -10.33 3.91
CA TYR A 285 3.15 -11.59 4.40
C TYR A 285 2.44 -12.07 5.67
N TYR A 286 2.22 -11.17 6.64
CA TYR A 286 1.49 -11.49 7.86
C TYR A 286 0.06 -11.99 7.57
N LEU A 287 -0.69 -11.28 6.71
CA LEU A 287 -2.03 -11.72 6.33
C LEU A 287 -2.03 -13.06 5.61
N MET A 288 -1.08 -13.31 4.72
CA MET A 288 -0.95 -14.60 4.05
C MET A 288 -0.75 -15.72 5.08
N LYS A 289 0.11 -15.52 6.08
CA LYS A 289 0.32 -16.50 7.15
C LYS A 289 -0.92 -16.68 8.02
N MET A 290 -1.52 -15.60 8.48
CA MET A 290 -2.71 -15.62 9.33
C MET A 290 -3.91 -16.32 8.65
N LEU A 291 -4.06 -16.15 7.35
CA LEU A 291 -5.18 -16.71 6.57
C LEU A 291 -4.85 -18.06 5.93
N ASN A 292 -3.65 -18.62 6.19
CA ASN A 292 -3.14 -19.84 5.55
C ASN A 292 -3.21 -19.75 4.01
N ILE A 293 -2.86 -18.59 3.45
CA ILE A 293 -2.74 -18.37 2.02
C ILE A 293 -1.34 -18.83 1.59
N ASN A 294 -1.29 -19.70 0.58
CA ASN A 294 -0.05 -20.21 0.03
C ASN A 294 0.00 -19.94 -1.48
N SER A 295 0.87 -19.03 -1.89
CA SER A 295 1.02 -18.65 -3.31
C SER A 295 1.46 -19.79 -4.25
N TYR A 296 1.80 -20.95 -3.73
CA TYR A 296 2.06 -22.15 -4.52
C TYR A 296 0.76 -22.93 -4.85
N TYR A 297 -0.21 -22.92 -3.94
CA TYR A 297 -1.49 -23.63 -4.11
C TYR A 297 -2.65 -22.71 -4.44
N ASP A 298 -2.62 -21.48 -3.93
CA ASP A 298 -3.65 -20.47 -4.18
C ASP A 298 -3.25 -19.56 -5.34
N LEU A 299 -4.23 -19.07 -6.06
CA LEU A 299 -4.01 -18.01 -7.06
C LEU A 299 -3.93 -16.67 -6.34
N VAL A 300 -2.72 -16.25 -5.99
CA VAL A 300 -2.47 -14.96 -5.35
C VAL A 300 -1.99 -13.95 -6.38
N ILE A 301 -2.72 -12.87 -6.54
CA ILE A 301 -2.42 -11.82 -7.53
C ILE A 301 -2.07 -10.53 -6.79
N GLY A 302 -0.90 -9.96 -7.11
CA GLY A 302 -0.47 -8.66 -6.66
C GLY A 302 -0.66 -7.61 -7.76
N LEU A 303 -1.36 -6.52 -7.49
CA LEU A 303 -1.50 -5.38 -8.41
C LEU A 303 -0.79 -4.15 -7.83
N GLY A 304 0.06 -3.53 -8.62
CA GLY A 304 0.80 -2.33 -8.21
C GLY A 304 1.34 -1.55 -9.39
N ASP A 305 1.65 -0.27 -9.21
CA ASP A 305 2.14 0.61 -10.26
C ASP A 305 3.49 1.26 -9.95
N ASN A 306 4.02 1.02 -8.75
CA ASN A 306 5.20 1.72 -8.25
C ASN A 306 6.21 0.79 -7.59
N ASP A 307 7.45 1.24 -7.45
CA ASP A 307 8.56 0.48 -6.86
C ASP A 307 8.25 -0.06 -5.46
N ILE A 308 7.51 0.71 -4.67
CA ILE A 308 7.11 0.27 -3.33
C ILE A 308 6.15 -0.93 -3.34
N ASP A 309 5.53 -1.23 -4.49
CA ASP A 309 4.60 -2.35 -4.64
C ASP A 309 5.31 -3.64 -5.02
N VAL A 310 6.50 -3.53 -5.63
CA VAL A 310 7.26 -4.67 -6.16
C VAL A 310 7.46 -5.75 -5.10
N ASN A 311 7.80 -5.34 -3.89
CA ASN A 311 8.11 -6.29 -2.83
C ASN A 311 6.91 -7.13 -2.39
N PHE A 312 5.73 -6.54 -2.24
CA PHE A 312 4.55 -7.34 -1.92
C PHE A 312 4.06 -8.15 -3.12
N MET A 313 4.21 -7.61 -4.35
CA MET A 313 3.85 -8.34 -5.57
C MET A 313 4.73 -9.59 -5.74
N ASN A 314 5.99 -9.54 -5.31
CA ASN A 314 6.90 -10.70 -5.33
C ASN A 314 6.49 -11.83 -4.36
N LEU A 315 5.61 -11.57 -3.40
CA LEU A 315 5.04 -12.61 -2.53
C LEU A 315 3.86 -13.34 -3.19
N CYS A 316 3.34 -12.79 -4.28
CA CYS A 316 2.17 -13.31 -4.99
C CYS A 316 2.56 -14.31 -6.08
N SER A 317 1.60 -15.14 -6.52
CA SER A 317 1.79 -16.07 -7.64
C SER A 317 1.94 -15.32 -8.96
N PHE A 318 1.24 -14.20 -9.10
CA PHE A 318 1.27 -13.33 -10.28
C PHE A 318 1.34 -11.86 -9.87
N ALA A 319 2.13 -11.10 -10.63
CA ALA A 319 2.16 -9.64 -10.56
C ALA A 319 1.44 -9.05 -11.78
N MET A 320 0.56 -8.10 -11.55
CA MET A 320 -0.12 -7.34 -12.61
C MET A 320 0.23 -5.87 -12.50
N ILE A 321 0.77 -5.33 -13.57
CA ILE A 321 1.23 -3.95 -13.65
C ILE A 321 0.36 -3.23 -14.68
N PRO A 322 -0.34 -2.13 -14.31
CA PRO A 322 -1.11 -1.37 -15.26
C PRO A 322 -0.22 -0.77 -16.35
N GLN A 323 -0.72 -0.76 -17.58
CA GLN A 323 -0.08 -0.01 -18.66
C GLN A 323 0.10 1.45 -18.26
N ASN A 324 1.22 2.06 -18.61
CA ASN A 324 1.62 3.43 -18.22
C ASN A 324 1.96 3.58 -16.72
N SER A 325 2.24 2.49 -16.02
CA SER A 325 2.81 2.58 -14.67
C SER A 325 4.27 3.04 -14.70
N ASN A 326 4.76 3.51 -13.54
CA ASN A 326 6.17 3.87 -13.41
C ASN A 326 7.09 2.66 -13.53
N LEU A 327 6.60 1.45 -13.19
CA LEU A 327 7.36 0.19 -13.29
C LEU A 327 7.62 -0.26 -14.74
N LEU A 328 6.96 0.32 -15.73
CA LEU A 328 7.11 -0.04 -17.14
C LEU A 328 7.88 1.03 -17.94
N LYS A 329 8.36 2.08 -17.29
CA LYS A 329 9.18 3.16 -17.88
C LYS A 329 10.64 2.91 -17.64
#